data_489d1e88ee56d7b9b9ab5fc381a3e935
#
_entry.id   489d1e88ee56d7b9b9ab5fc381a3e935
#
_cell.length_a   1.000
_cell.length_b   1.000
_cell.length_c   1.000
_cell.angle_alpha   90.00
_cell.angle_beta   90.00
_cell.angle_gamma   90.00
#
_symmetry.space_group_name_H-M   'P 1'
#
loop_
_entity.id
_entity.type
_entity.pdbx_description
1 polymer ?
#
loop_
_entity_poly.entity_id
_entity_poly.type
_entity_poly.pdbx_seq_one_letter_code
_entity_poly.pdbx_strand_id
1 'polypeptide(L)'
;MPSVAVLAADGFETIECLTMVDVMRRGGVRATLVSIMPTREVVSSLQIPVTCDALFDESNFEEDDCIVLPDQRVCDVVCEFAATKHVAAICAAPFILGELGLLEGRRATCFPGFEKSFPAGAYTGEKVTQDGNIITASGMAQSLPFALELLRTLAGDKA
;
A
#
# COMPACT_ATOMS: atom_id res chain seq x y z
N MET A 1 12.38 15.28 1.12
CA MET A 1 12.41 14.14 0.17
C MET A 1 11.17 13.31 0.46
N PRO A 2 10.31 13.08 -0.52
CA PRO A 2 9.14 12.25 -0.30
C PRO A 2 9.49 10.88 0.25
N SER A 3 8.62 10.31 1.07
CA SER A 3 8.88 9.03 1.73
C SER A 3 7.64 8.15 1.82
N VAL A 4 7.87 6.85 1.81
CA VAL A 4 6.82 5.84 1.87
C VAL A 4 7.23 4.66 2.75
N ALA A 5 6.35 4.25 3.63
CA ALA A 5 6.47 2.99 4.37
C ALA A 5 5.71 1.89 3.61
N VAL A 6 6.42 0.87 3.17
CA VAL A 6 5.83 -0.33 2.56
C VAL A 6 5.83 -1.44 3.59
N LEU A 7 4.65 -1.82 4.04
CA LEU A 7 4.53 -2.84 5.08
C LEU A 7 4.62 -4.24 4.46
N ALA A 8 5.18 -5.18 5.20
CA ALA A 8 5.28 -6.59 4.79
C ALA A 8 5.02 -7.53 5.97
N ALA A 9 4.32 -8.63 5.68
CA ALA A 9 4.04 -9.71 6.59
C ALA A 9 4.35 -11.05 5.93
N ASP A 10 4.44 -12.13 6.70
CA ASP A 10 4.51 -13.47 6.14
C ASP A 10 3.30 -13.74 5.24
N GLY A 11 3.55 -14.33 4.08
CA GLY A 11 2.54 -14.56 3.05
C GLY A 11 2.33 -13.39 2.09
N PHE A 12 3.13 -12.32 2.18
CA PHE A 12 3.03 -11.18 1.24
C PHE A 12 3.25 -11.61 -0.22
N GLU A 13 2.65 -10.87 -1.14
CA GLU A 13 2.87 -11.09 -2.58
C GLU A 13 4.16 -10.38 -3.02
N THR A 14 5.13 -11.16 -3.48
CA THR A 14 6.48 -10.69 -3.80
C THR A 14 6.48 -9.55 -4.80
N ILE A 15 5.74 -9.70 -5.91
CA ILE A 15 5.73 -8.73 -7.01
C ILE A 15 5.05 -7.43 -6.54
N GLU A 16 3.93 -7.52 -5.83
CA GLU A 16 3.20 -6.34 -5.34
C GLU A 16 4.05 -5.50 -4.39
N CYS A 17 4.68 -6.16 -3.42
CA CYS A 17 5.46 -5.49 -2.39
C CYS A 17 6.80 -4.95 -2.93
N LEU A 18 7.60 -5.79 -3.57
CA LEU A 18 8.96 -5.40 -3.98
C LEU A 18 8.98 -4.47 -5.19
N THR A 19 8.01 -4.56 -6.11
CA THR A 19 7.87 -3.57 -7.19
C THR A 19 7.64 -2.18 -6.62
N MET A 20 6.82 -2.04 -5.58
CA MET A 20 6.59 -0.76 -4.94
C MET A 20 7.90 -0.17 -4.39
N VAL A 21 8.66 -0.96 -3.63
CA VAL A 21 9.95 -0.51 -3.05
C VAL A 21 10.95 -0.12 -4.15
N ASP A 22 11.10 -0.98 -5.17
CA ASP A 22 12.07 -0.76 -6.26
C ASP A 22 11.74 0.51 -7.07
N VAL A 23 10.49 0.68 -7.48
CA VAL A 23 10.05 1.85 -8.27
C VAL A 23 10.20 3.14 -7.47
N MET A 24 9.80 3.15 -6.20
CA MET A 24 9.95 4.33 -5.34
C MET A 24 11.42 4.74 -5.22
N ARG A 25 12.31 3.79 -4.92
CA ARG A 25 13.75 4.05 -4.78
C ARG A 25 14.37 4.54 -6.08
N ARG A 26 14.00 3.99 -7.24
CA ARG A 26 14.46 4.47 -8.57
C ARG A 26 13.99 5.89 -8.85
N GLY A 27 12.78 6.25 -8.44
CA GLY A 27 12.21 7.59 -8.61
C GLY A 27 12.68 8.61 -7.57
N GLY A 28 13.66 8.27 -6.69
CA GLY A 28 14.19 9.19 -5.69
C GLY A 28 13.28 9.41 -4.48
N VAL A 29 12.29 8.55 -4.27
CA VAL A 29 11.46 8.52 -3.07
C VAL A 29 12.11 7.59 -2.04
N ARG A 30 12.21 8.03 -0.79
CA ARG A 30 12.67 7.18 0.31
C ARG A 30 11.63 6.09 0.59
N ALA A 31 11.89 4.86 0.20
CA ALA A 31 11.03 3.73 0.48
C ALA A 31 11.66 2.83 1.56
N THR A 32 10.95 2.64 2.65
CA THR A 32 11.33 1.77 3.77
C THR A 32 10.43 0.54 3.74
N LEU A 33 11.02 -0.64 3.59
CA LEU A 33 10.31 -1.90 3.74
C LEU A 33 10.24 -2.24 5.23
N VAL A 34 9.03 -2.29 5.77
CA VAL A 34 8.79 -2.44 7.21
C VAL A 34 8.10 -3.78 7.48
N SER A 35 8.72 -4.62 8.31
CA SER A 35 8.11 -5.86 8.78
C SER A 35 7.09 -5.57 9.88
N ILE A 36 5.86 -6.08 9.72
CA ILE A 36 4.85 -6.11 10.80
C ILE A 36 4.90 -7.42 11.61
N MET A 37 5.90 -8.24 11.35
CA MET A 37 6.20 -9.46 12.10
C MET A 37 7.19 -9.16 13.23
N PRO A 38 7.40 -10.09 14.21
CA PRO A 38 8.38 -9.90 15.28
C PRO A 38 9.84 -9.82 14.84
N THR A 39 10.11 -10.19 13.57
CA THR A 39 11.46 -10.22 12.99
C THR A 39 11.50 -9.42 11.70
N ARG A 40 12.70 -8.96 11.30
CA ARG A 40 12.90 -8.29 10.02
C ARG A 40 12.82 -9.25 8.82
N GLU A 41 13.04 -10.52 9.02
CA GLU A 41 12.85 -11.52 7.98
C GLU A 41 11.37 -11.88 7.86
N VAL A 42 10.84 -11.74 6.65
CA VAL A 42 9.48 -12.15 6.26
C VAL A 42 9.57 -13.10 5.08
N VAL A 43 8.61 -14.00 4.96
CA VAL A 43 8.59 -15.01 3.91
C VAL A 43 7.37 -14.80 3.02
N SER A 44 7.58 -14.64 1.72
CA SER A 44 6.49 -14.43 0.76
C SER A 44 5.57 -15.66 0.62
N SER A 45 4.44 -15.47 -0.05
CA SER A 45 3.48 -16.54 -0.38
C SER A 45 4.13 -17.71 -1.14
N LEU A 46 5.19 -17.43 -1.91
CA LEU A 46 5.96 -18.42 -2.67
C LEU A 46 7.27 -18.84 -1.99
N GLN A 47 7.36 -18.70 -0.66
CA GLN A 47 8.50 -19.15 0.16
C GLN A 47 9.83 -18.44 -0.15
N ILE A 48 9.77 -17.18 -0.58
CA ILE A 48 10.97 -16.36 -0.81
C ILE A 48 11.20 -15.52 0.45
N PRO A 49 12.33 -15.74 1.16
CA PRO A 49 12.67 -14.91 2.32
C PRO A 49 13.15 -13.53 1.88
N VAL A 50 12.71 -12.50 2.59
CA VAL A 50 13.10 -11.11 2.37
C VAL A 50 13.42 -10.47 3.72
N THR A 51 14.53 -9.75 3.80
CA THR A 51 14.89 -8.98 4.99
C THR A 51 14.38 -7.54 4.84
N CYS A 52 13.50 -7.12 5.73
CA CYS A 52 12.99 -5.77 5.80
C CYS A 52 14.02 -4.78 6.38
N ASP A 53 13.88 -3.51 6.01
CA ASP A 53 14.76 -2.44 6.50
C ASP A 53 14.54 -2.14 7.98
N ALA A 54 13.30 -2.27 8.46
CA ALA A 54 12.90 -1.96 9.84
C ALA A 54 11.80 -2.88 10.36
N LEU A 55 11.60 -2.89 11.69
CA LEU A 55 10.42 -3.44 12.34
C LEU A 55 9.36 -2.35 12.53
N PHE A 56 8.09 -2.73 12.54
CA PHE A 56 6.96 -1.83 12.73
C PHE A 56 7.08 -1.06 14.07
N ASP A 57 7.37 -1.77 15.15
CA ASP A 57 7.47 -1.18 16.49
C ASP A 57 8.69 -0.26 16.67
N GLU A 58 9.68 -0.34 15.77
CA GLU A 58 10.88 0.52 15.75
C GLU A 58 10.73 1.71 14.79
N SER A 59 9.65 1.76 14.00
CA SER A 59 9.46 2.73 12.94
C SER A 59 8.73 3.98 13.43
N ASN A 60 9.21 5.14 13.01
CA ASN A 60 8.50 6.41 13.20
C ASN A 60 7.81 6.80 11.87
N PHE A 61 6.52 6.60 11.80
CA PHE A 61 5.71 6.88 10.61
C PHE A 61 5.32 8.36 10.45
N GLU A 62 5.63 9.21 11.42
CA GLU A 62 5.31 10.65 11.36
C GLU A 62 6.00 11.34 10.17
N GLU A 63 7.18 10.85 9.78
CA GLU A 63 7.97 11.40 8.69
C GLU A 63 7.58 10.86 7.31
N ASP A 64 6.74 9.84 7.22
CA ASP A 64 6.34 9.26 5.96
C ASP A 64 5.11 9.98 5.36
N ASP A 65 5.12 10.19 4.05
CA ASP A 65 4.06 10.85 3.29
C ASP A 65 2.99 9.86 2.83
N CYS A 66 3.32 8.56 2.80
CA CYS A 66 2.43 7.50 2.37
C CYS A 66 2.70 6.20 3.11
N ILE A 67 1.65 5.40 3.29
CA ILE A 67 1.73 4.01 3.72
C ILE A 67 1.15 3.09 2.65
N VAL A 68 1.81 1.96 2.40
CA VAL A 68 1.37 0.89 1.48
C VAL A 68 1.05 -0.36 2.27
N LEU A 69 -0.17 -0.87 2.08
CA LEU A 69 -0.75 -1.91 2.94
C LEU A 69 -0.60 -3.32 2.37
N PRO A 70 -0.15 -4.27 3.20
CA PRO A 70 -0.17 -5.69 2.90
C PRO A 70 -1.24 -6.50 3.65
N ASP A 71 -1.74 -6.04 4.81
CA ASP A 71 -2.49 -6.87 5.77
C ASP A 71 -3.37 -6.03 6.74
N GLN A 72 -4.31 -6.70 7.43
CA GLN A 72 -5.33 -6.13 8.32
C GLN A 72 -4.83 -5.66 9.71
N ARG A 73 -3.58 -5.95 10.08
CA ARG A 73 -3.05 -5.76 11.45
C ARG A 73 -2.61 -4.33 11.81
N VAL A 74 -2.81 -3.37 10.91
CA VAL A 74 -2.27 -1.99 11.05
C VAL A 74 -3.35 -0.91 10.94
N CYS A 75 -4.56 -1.23 11.35
CA CYS A 75 -5.74 -0.36 11.15
C CYS A 75 -5.59 1.06 11.73
N ASP A 76 -5.00 1.20 12.93
CA ASP A 76 -4.88 2.51 13.57
C ASP A 76 -3.95 3.44 12.77
N VAL A 77 -2.79 2.94 12.35
CA VAL A 77 -1.84 3.70 11.52
C VAL A 77 -2.45 4.07 10.18
N VAL A 78 -3.23 3.17 9.58
CA VAL A 78 -3.94 3.44 8.32
C VAL A 78 -4.94 4.58 8.47
N CYS A 79 -5.71 4.60 9.55
CA CYS A 79 -6.67 5.68 9.82
C CYS A 79 -5.97 7.03 10.00
N GLU A 80 -4.83 7.07 10.70
CA GLU A 80 -4.03 8.29 10.85
C GLU A 80 -3.52 8.80 9.50
N PHE A 81 -2.97 7.93 8.67
CA PHE A 81 -2.51 8.29 7.33
C PHE A 81 -3.66 8.77 6.45
N ALA A 82 -4.79 8.08 6.44
CA ALA A 82 -5.94 8.44 5.62
C ALA A 82 -6.50 9.83 5.94
N ALA A 83 -6.30 10.32 7.16
CA ALA A 83 -6.77 11.65 7.58
C ALA A 83 -5.94 12.79 6.97
N THR A 84 -4.62 12.62 6.78
CA THR A 84 -3.71 13.72 6.43
C THR A 84 -2.65 13.40 5.39
N LYS A 85 -2.43 12.13 5.09
CA LYS A 85 -1.36 11.62 4.21
C LYS A 85 -1.93 10.66 3.16
N HIS A 86 -1.07 10.07 2.34
CA HIS A 86 -1.49 9.10 1.33
C HIS A 86 -1.57 7.68 1.90
N VAL A 87 -2.57 6.94 1.42
CA VAL A 87 -2.73 5.50 1.65
C VAL A 87 -2.81 4.79 0.31
N ALA A 88 -1.99 3.78 0.14
CA ALA A 88 -1.99 2.95 -1.07
C ALA A 88 -2.24 1.48 -0.71
N ALA A 89 -3.09 0.80 -1.48
CA ALA A 89 -3.46 -0.59 -1.23
C ALA A 89 -3.71 -1.34 -2.55
N ILE A 90 -3.28 -2.60 -2.62
CA ILE A 90 -3.37 -3.42 -3.83
C ILE A 90 -3.97 -4.79 -3.53
N CYS A 91 -4.59 -5.40 -4.53
CA CYS A 91 -5.14 -6.75 -4.51
C CYS A 91 -6.27 -6.90 -3.47
N ALA A 92 -6.06 -7.70 -2.43
CA ALA A 92 -7.03 -7.88 -1.33
C ALA A 92 -6.98 -6.74 -0.30
N ALA A 93 -5.88 -6.02 -0.17
CA ALA A 93 -5.68 -5.02 0.87
C ALA A 93 -6.69 -3.85 0.86
N PRO A 94 -7.24 -3.38 -0.26
CA PRO A 94 -8.28 -2.35 -0.25
C PRO A 94 -9.57 -2.74 0.50
N PHE A 95 -9.80 -4.05 0.71
CA PHE A 95 -10.90 -4.52 1.58
C PHE A 95 -10.83 -3.88 2.98
N ILE A 96 -9.62 -3.69 3.51
CA ILE A 96 -9.38 -3.08 4.82
C ILE A 96 -9.90 -1.63 4.85
N LEU A 97 -9.68 -0.88 3.77
CA LEU A 97 -10.12 0.52 3.67
C LEU A 97 -11.64 0.61 3.73
N GLY A 98 -12.34 -0.38 3.14
CA GLY A 98 -13.79 -0.49 3.23
C GLY A 98 -14.27 -0.81 4.66
N GLU A 99 -13.64 -1.80 5.32
CA GLU A 99 -13.95 -2.17 6.71
C GLU A 99 -13.74 -1.01 7.70
N LEU A 100 -12.75 -0.16 7.44
CA LEU A 100 -12.47 1.03 8.25
C LEU A 100 -13.35 2.24 7.92
N GLY A 101 -14.28 2.12 6.94
CA GLY A 101 -15.13 3.23 6.51
C GLY A 101 -14.41 4.34 5.73
N LEU A 102 -13.17 4.10 5.30
CA LEU A 102 -12.34 5.11 4.62
C LEU A 102 -12.74 5.32 3.15
N LEU A 103 -13.62 4.49 2.62
CA LEU A 103 -14.11 4.57 1.23
C LEU A 103 -15.48 5.24 1.10
N GLU A 104 -16.03 5.79 2.17
CA GLU A 104 -17.30 6.52 2.11
C GLU A 104 -17.20 7.75 1.20
N GLY A 105 -18.04 7.78 0.15
CA GLY A 105 -18.03 8.86 -0.85
C GLY A 105 -16.79 8.86 -1.76
N ARG A 106 -16.02 7.78 -1.78
CA ARG A 106 -14.78 7.65 -2.58
C ARG A 106 -14.87 6.50 -3.58
N ARG A 107 -14.03 6.58 -4.59
CA ARG A 107 -13.84 5.54 -5.62
C ARG A 107 -12.60 4.73 -5.29
N ALA A 108 -12.70 3.40 -5.46
CA ALA A 108 -11.59 2.48 -5.21
C ALA A 108 -11.73 1.22 -6.06
N THR A 109 -10.64 0.49 -6.23
CA THR A 109 -10.62 -0.84 -6.84
C THR A 109 -9.92 -1.84 -5.92
N CYS A 110 -10.12 -3.13 -6.18
CA CYS A 110 -9.46 -4.23 -5.48
C CYS A 110 -9.46 -5.47 -6.37
N PHE A 111 -8.87 -6.55 -5.90
CA PHE A 111 -9.02 -7.84 -6.56
C PHE A 111 -10.49 -8.28 -6.55
N PRO A 112 -11.04 -8.78 -7.69
CA PRO A 112 -12.43 -9.18 -7.78
C PRO A 112 -12.85 -10.14 -6.66
N GLY A 113 -13.94 -9.82 -5.97
CA GLY A 113 -14.47 -10.57 -4.83
C GLY A 113 -14.12 -9.98 -3.46
N PHE A 114 -13.19 -9.01 -3.40
CA PHE A 114 -12.81 -8.29 -2.17
C PHE A 114 -13.53 -6.95 -2.00
N GLU A 115 -14.38 -6.55 -2.94
CA GLU A 115 -15.18 -5.31 -2.88
C GLU A 115 -16.36 -5.37 -1.90
N LYS A 116 -16.54 -6.48 -1.20
CA LYS A 116 -17.69 -6.69 -0.29
C LYS A 116 -17.77 -5.72 0.89
N SER A 117 -16.63 -5.17 1.30
CA SER A 117 -16.56 -4.13 2.34
C SER A 117 -16.76 -2.72 1.80
N PHE A 118 -16.79 -2.55 0.47
CA PHE A 118 -16.91 -1.24 -0.14
C PHE A 118 -18.34 -0.71 -0.03
N PRO A 119 -18.51 0.58 0.26
CA PRO A 119 -19.83 1.21 0.19
C PRO A 119 -20.37 1.16 -1.25
N ALA A 120 -21.69 1.25 -1.37
CA ALA A 120 -22.36 1.17 -2.67
C ALA A 120 -21.83 2.24 -3.63
N GLY A 121 -21.41 1.83 -4.83
CA GLY A 121 -20.88 2.69 -5.87
C GLY A 121 -19.40 3.07 -5.73
N ALA A 122 -18.71 2.63 -4.70
CA ALA A 122 -17.27 2.88 -4.52
C ALA A 122 -16.40 2.01 -5.45
N TYR A 123 -16.80 0.78 -5.73
CA TYR A 123 -16.00 -0.14 -6.56
C TYR A 123 -16.02 0.26 -8.02
N THR A 124 -14.84 0.53 -8.58
CA THR A 124 -14.70 0.96 -9.99
C THR A 124 -14.49 -0.21 -10.96
N GLY A 125 -13.87 -1.30 -10.52
CA GLY A 125 -13.41 -2.37 -11.40
C GLY A 125 -12.23 -1.98 -12.30
N GLU A 126 -11.66 -0.78 -12.13
CA GLU A 126 -10.50 -0.30 -12.87
C GLU A 126 -9.22 -1.01 -12.42
N LYS A 127 -8.18 -0.93 -13.23
CA LYS A 127 -6.85 -1.51 -12.91
C LYS A 127 -6.19 -0.80 -11.74
N VAL A 128 -6.20 0.53 -11.78
CA VAL A 128 -5.72 1.44 -10.73
C VAL A 128 -6.76 2.55 -10.59
N THR A 129 -7.10 2.89 -9.37
CA THR A 129 -8.00 4.00 -9.05
C THR A 129 -7.34 4.89 -8.01
N GLN A 130 -7.27 6.19 -8.29
CA GLN A 130 -6.91 7.20 -7.31
C GLN A 130 -8.13 8.09 -7.04
N ASP A 131 -8.41 8.32 -5.78
CA ASP A 131 -9.40 9.29 -5.32
C ASP A 131 -8.84 10.06 -4.12
N GLY A 132 -8.46 11.31 -4.38
CA GLY A 132 -7.78 12.13 -3.40
C GLY A 132 -6.45 11.50 -2.95
N ASN A 133 -6.34 11.23 -1.67
CA ASN A 133 -5.16 10.64 -1.05
C ASN A 133 -5.20 9.10 -0.95
N ILE A 134 -6.21 8.45 -1.52
CA ILE A 134 -6.30 6.98 -1.56
C ILE A 134 -6.01 6.48 -2.97
N ILE A 135 -5.07 5.56 -3.09
CA ILE A 135 -4.67 4.92 -4.34
C ILE A 135 -4.83 3.42 -4.19
N THR A 136 -5.60 2.80 -5.07
CA THR A 136 -5.88 1.36 -5.03
C THR A 136 -5.61 0.69 -6.36
N ALA A 137 -5.27 -0.60 -6.36
CA ALA A 137 -5.06 -1.39 -7.56
C ALA A 137 -5.63 -2.80 -7.43
N SER A 138 -6.00 -3.38 -8.56
CA SER A 138 -6.79 -4.62 -8.60
C SER A 138 -5.97 -5.90 -8.36
N GLY A 139 -4.65 -5.88 -8.50
CA GLY A 139 -3.84 -7.06 -8.23
C GLY A 139 -2.47 -7.05 -8.87
N MET A 140 -1.76 -8.17 -8.75
CA MET A 140 -0.35 -8.35 -9.09
C MET A 140 0.03 -7.82 -10.50
N ALA A 141 -0.81 -8.04 -11.52
CA ALA A 141 -0.57 -7.55 -12.87
C ALA A 141 -0.56 -6.01 -12.97
N GLN A 142 -1.03 -5.33 -11.95
CA GLN A 142 -1.07 -3.86 -11.86
C GLN A 142 0.02 -3.29 -10.95
N SER A 143 0.95 -4.10 -10.45
CA SER A 143 1.99 -3.66 -9.50
C SER A 143 2.82 -2.51 -10.05
N LEU A 144 3.26 -2.59 -11.30
CA LEU A 144 4.05 -1.52 -11.94
C LEU A 144 3.21 -0.25 -12.20
N PRO A 145 2.02 -0.30 -12.86
CA PRO A 145 1.17 0.88 -13.00
C PRO A 145 0.79 1.53 -11.66
N PHE A 146 0.52 0.72 -10.65
CA PHE A 146 0.21 1.19 -9.30
C PHE A 146 1.39 1.94 -8.66
N ALA A 147 2.59 1.36 -8.73
CA ALA A 147 3.79 1.99 -8.20
C ALA A 147 4.13 3.29 -8.94
N LEU A 148 3.96 3.35 -10.26
CA LEU A 148 4.18 4.56 -11.05
C LEU A 148 3.16 5.66 -10.72
N GLU A 149 1.90 5.32 -10.47
CA GLU A 149 0.89 6.28 -10.05
C GLU A 149 1.22 6.88 -8.68
N LEU A 150 1.65 6.04 -7.72
CA LEU A 150 2.10 6.53 -6.42
C LEU A 150 3.35 7.39 -6.55
N LEU A 151 4.32 6.99 -7.37
CA LEU A 151 5.54 7.77 -7.61
C LEU A 151 5.19 9.16 -8.17
N ARG A 152 4.33 9.23 -9.18
CA ARG A 152 3.84 10.49 -9.75
C ARG A 152 3.17 11.36 -8.70
N THR A 153 2.39 10.76 -7.82
CA THR A 153 1.68 11.47 -6.74
C THR A 153 2.64 12.08 -5.73
N LEU A 154 3.68 11.35 -5.33
CA LEU A 154 4.62 11.78 -4.28
C LEU A 154 5.74 12.70 -4.82
N ALA A 155 6.28 12.40 -5.98
CA ALA A 155 7.44 13.11 -6.55
C ALA A 155 7.06 14.11 -7.66
N GLY A 156 5.81 14.08 -8.16
CA GLY A 156 5.34 14.88 -9.29
C GLY A 156 5.75 14.32 -10.65
N ASP A 157 5.34 15.00 -11.73
CA ASP A 157 5.53 14.55 -13.13
C ASP A 157 6.99 14.59 -13.62
N LYS A 158 7.95 14.84 -12.74
CA LYS A 158 9.38 14.91 -13.07
C LYS A 158 10.16 13.66 -12.65
N ALA A 159 9.47 12.64 -12.13
CA ALA A 159 10.08 11.39 -11.69
C ALA A 159 10.19 10.36 -12.83
#